data_33e65c03d94a073f073eb598146f7374
#
_entry.id   33e65c03d94a073f073eb598146f7374
#
_cell.length_a   1.000
_cell.length_b   1.000
_cell.length_c   1.000
_cell.angle_alpha   90.00
_cell.angle_beta   90.00
_cell.angle_gamma   90.00
#
_symmetry.space_group_name_H-M   'P 1'
#
loop_
_entity.id
_entity.type
_entity.pdbx_description
1 polymer ?
#
loop_
_entity_poly.entity_id
_entity_poly.type
_entity_poly.pdbx_seq_one_letter_code
_entity_poly.pdbx_strand_id
1 'polypeptide(L)'
;LLRKGVGSFFFLAEIICNLELEPDQQQTDHCGECTACIDACPTQAIVQPQVIDSNRCISYLTIEDKTWPESNEITKTESWAYGCDICQDVCPWNKFSQPNQEPRFAPREMISWDNSQWEQTLVEPARIKSQLKKSAMQRAGLKKLIAQIDLALKYRPE
;
A
#
# COMPACT_ATOMS: atom_id res chain seq x y z
N LEU A 1 -0.72 -1.79 12.80
CA LEU A 1 -0.86 -0.72 13.80
C LEU A 1 -2.27 -0.15 13.77
N LEU A 2 -2.81 0.17 14.94
CA LEU A 2 -4.15 0.70 15.11
C LEU A 2 -4.14 1.78 16.20
N ARG A 3 -4.84 2.88 15.95
CA ARG A 3 -5.06 3.95 16.92
C ARG A 3 -6.55 4.11 17.20
N LYS A 4 -6.93 4.02 18.48
CA LYS A 4 -8.32 4.18 18.91
C LYS A 4 -8.90 5.53 18.44
N GLY A 5 -10.08 5.50 17.82
CA GLY A 5 -10.77 6.68 17.28
C GLY A 5 -10.21 7.25 15.98
N VAL A 6 -9.13 6.67 15.43
CA VAL A 6 -8.52 7.10 14.16
C VAL A 6 -8.51 5.98 13.13
N GLY A 7 -8.29 4.73 13.55
CA GLY A 7 -8.16 3.57 12.66
C GLY A 7 -6.70 3.20 12.40
N SER A 8 -6.43 2.67 11.21
CA SER A 8 -5.08 2.24 10.76
C SER A 8 -4.52 3.05 9.60
N PHE A 9 -5.29 3.91 8.97
CA PHE A 9 -4.85 4.78 7.87
C PHE A 9 -4.03 5.97 8.36
N PHE A 10 -2.80 5.71 8.83
CA PHE A 10 -1.85 6.76 9.21
C PHE A 10 -0.42 6.28 8.96
N PHE A 11 0.48 7.23 8.77
CA PHE A 11 1.91 6.96 8.65
C PHE A 11 2.60 7.16 10.00
N LEU A 12 3.62 6.33 10.25
CA LEU A 12 4.52 6.52 11.37
C LEU A 12 5.62 7.49 10.99
N ALA A 13 6.01 8.33 11.95
CA ALA A 13 7.20 9.17 11.86
C ALA A 13 7.92 9.19 13.20
N GLU A 14 9.23 9.35 13.16
CA GLU A 14 10.08 9.45 14.34
C GLU A 14 10.81 10.80 14.32
N ILE A 15 10.87 11.45 15.47
CA ILE A 15 11.63 12.68 15.67
C ILE A 15 12.74 12.37 16.68
N ILE A 16 13.99 12.39 16.23
CA ILE A 16 15.14 12.21 17.09
C ILE A 16 15.48 13.58 17.70
N CYS A 17 15.46 13.67 19.02
CA CYS A 17 15.79 14.88 19.74
C CYS A 17 16.58 14.58 21.01
N ASN A 18 17.19 15.59 21.62
CA ASN A 18 17.90 15.51 22.89
C ASN A 18 17.08 16.04 24.08
N LEU A 19 15.77 16.13 23.92
CA LEU A 19 14.87 16.49 25.00
C LEU A 19 14.58 15.26 25.86
N GLU A 20 14.59 15.42 27.15
CA GLU A 20 14.12 14.41 28.08
C GLU A 20 12.59 14.48 28.13
N LEU A 21 11.93 13.42 27.69
CA LEU A 21 10.48 13.34 27.61
C LEU A 21 9.97 12.18 28.46
N GLU A 22 8.88 12.39 29.18
CA GLU A 22 8.19 11.32 29.88
C GLU A 22 7.59 10.32 28.87
N PRO A 23 7.84 9.00 29.04
CA PRO A 23 7.25 7.99 28.18
C PRO A 23 5.73 7.92 28.30
N ASP A 24 5.04 7.75 27.18
CA ASP A 24 3.62 7.47 27.19
C ASP A 24 3.29 6.10 27.84
N GLN A 25 2.10 5.97 28.37
CA GLN A 25 1.61 4.71 28.89
C GLN A 25 1.30 3.74 27.75
N GLN A 26 1.57 2.46 27.98
CA GLN A 26 1.23 1.41 27.01
C GLN A 26 -0.28 1.39 26.74
N GLN A 27 -0.64 1.40 25.47
CA GLN A 27 -2.05 1.28 25.05
C GLN A 27 -2.52 -0.17 25.12
N THR A 28 -3.81 -0.34 25.38
CA THR A 28 -4.44 -1.66 25.33
C THR A 28 -4.58 -2.17 23.92
N ASP A 29 -4.55 -3.47 23.71
CA ASP A 29 -4.85 -4.08 22.43
C ASP A 29 -6.34 -3.87 22.10
N HIS A 30 -6.60 -3.29 20.94
CA HIS A 30 -7.95 -3.04 20.44
C HIS A 30 -8.35 -4.00 19.30
N CYS A 31 -7.44 -4.85 18.84
CA CYS A 31 -7.70 -5.86 17.82
C CYS A 31 -8.56 -7.02 18.32
N GLY A 32 -8.27 -7.47 19.56
CA GLY A 32 -8.97 -8.58 20.18
C GLY A 32 -8.92 -9.86 19.33
N GLU A 33 -10.06 -10.53 19.22
CA GLU A 33 -10.22 -11.78 18.46
C GLU A 33 -10.59 -11.56 16.98
N CYS A 34 -10.55 -10.33 16.49
CA CYS A 34 -10.93 -10.01 15.10
C CYS A 34 -9.89 -10.56 14.11
N THR A 35 -10.35 -11.29 13.09
CA THR A 35 -9.52 -11.91 12.04
C THR A 35 -9.74 -11.30 10.65
N ALA A 36 -10.58 -10.26 10.52
CA ALA A 36 -11.00 -9.73 9.22
C ALA A 36 -9.83 -9.45 8.24
N CYS A 37 -8.73 -8.88 8.71
CA CYS A 37 -7.56 -8.62 7.87
C CYS A 37 -6.78 -9.89 7.49
N ILE A 38 -6.81 -10.93 8.33
CA ILE A 38 -6.19 -12.23 8.05
C ILE A 38 -6.99 -12.93 6.95
N ASP A 39 -8.31 -12.98 7.12
CA ASP A 39 -9.23 -13.68 6.22
C ASP A 39 -9.29 -13.02 4.83
N ALA A 40 -9.19 -11.68 4.78
CA ALA A 40 -9.25 -10.91 3.54
C ALA A 40 -7.92 -10.87 2.77
N CYS A 41 -6.78 -11.27 3.37
CA CYS A 41 -5.49 -11.17 2.71
C CYS A 41 -5.35 -12.18 1.56
N PRO A 42 -5.30 -11.76 0.28
CA PRO A 42 -5.33 -12.67 -0.86
C PRO A 42 -4.09 -13.56 -0.94
N THR A 43 -2.98 -13.10 -0.38
CA THR A 43 -1.72 -13.84 -0.36
C THR A 43 -1.47 -14.54 0.98
N GLN A 44 -2.40 -14.42 1.92
CA GLN A 44 -2.24 -14.94 3.28
C GLN A 44 -0.92 -14.48 3.93
N ALA A 45 -0.53 -13.25 3.67
CA ALA A 45 0.69 -12.65 4.22
C ALA A 45 0.60 -12.42 5.73
N ILE A 46 -0.60 -12.24 6.28
CA ILE A 46 -0.83 -12.12 7.72
C ILE A 46 -0.99 -13.54 8.27
N VAL A 47 0.12 -14.11 8.75
CA VAL A 47 0.20 -15.53 9.13
C VAL A 47 -0.43 -15.84 10.49
N GLN A 48 -0.53 -14.84 11.34
CA GLN A 48 -1.24 -14.86 12.63
C GLN A 48 -1.47 -13.42 13.11
N PRO A 49 -2.27 -13.19 14.16
CA PRO A 49 -2.47 -11.84 14.70
C PRO A 49 -1.15 -11.10 14.92
N GLN A 50 -1.03 -9.89 14.37
CA GLN A 50 0.12 -8.99 14.47
C GLN A 50 1.43 -9.48 13.81
N VAL A 51 1.41 -10.61 13.07
CA VAL A 51 2.60 -11.15 12.37
C VAL A 51 2.37 -11.22 10.89
N ILE A 52 3.25 -10.56 10.13
CA ILE A 52 3.23 -10.51 8.67
C ILE A 52 4.48 -11.17 8.11
N ASP A 53 4.29 -12.12 7.18
CA ASP A 53 5.34 -12.57 6.28
C ASP A 53 5.44 -11.56 5.12
N SER A 54 6.44 -10.69 5.17
CA SER A 54 6.62 -9.64 4.18
C SER A 54 6.84 -10.18 2.76
N ASN A 55 7.47 -11.36 2.61
CA ASN A 55 7.71 -11.96 1.29
C ASN A 55 6.43 -12.39 0.58
N ARG A 56 5.32 -12.41 1.28
CA ARG A 56 3.99 -12.71 0.74
C ARG A 56 3.12 -11.45 0.61
N CYS A 57 3.55 -10.33 1.21
CA CYS A 57 2.76 -9.09 1.23
C CYS A 57 2.84 -8.36 -0.11
N ILE A 58 1.69 -8.13 -0.77
CA ILE A 58 1.61 -7.39 -2.05
C ILE A 58 2.28 -6.02 -1.92
N SER A 59 2.09 -5.32 -0.81
CA SER A 59 2.72 -4.02 -0.59
C SER A 59 4.25 -4.12 -0.58
N TYR A 60 4.82 -5.11 0.10
CA TYR A 60 6.26 -5.34 0.08
C TYR A 60 6.76 -5.73 -1.32
N LEU A 61 6.12 -6.69 -1.97
CA LEU A 61 6.49 -7.16 -3.30
C LEU A 61 6.48 -6.01 -4.32
N THR A 62 5.46 -5.17 -4.31
CA THR A 62 5.31 -4.09 -5.29
C THR A 62 6.16 -2.85 -4.99
N ILE A 63 6.56 -2.61 -3.74
CA ILE A 63 7.33 -1.42 -3.35
C ILE A 63 8.79 -1.74 -3.09
N GLU A 64 9.08 -2.73 -2.24
CA GLU A 64 10.41 -2.95 -1.66
C GLU A 64 11.22 -4.04 -2.34
N ASP A 65 10.59 -5.15 -2.73
CA ASP A 65 11.29 -6.26 -3.36
C ASP A 65 11.87 -5.84 -4.71
N LYS A 66 13.20 -5.89 -4.84
CA LYS A 66 13.93 -5.49 -6.06
C LYS A 66 13.89 -6.55 -7.16
N THR A 67 13.55 -7.79 -6.84
CA THR A 67 13.48 -8.93 -7.76
C THR A 67 12.11 -9.10 -8.40
N TRP A 68 11.08 -8.50 -7.79
CA TRP A 68 9.72 -8.50 -8.33
C TRP A 68 9.62 -7.57 -9.57
N PRO A 69 8.94 -7.93 -10.66
CA PRO A 69 8.09 -9.09 -10.90
C PRO A 69 8.78 -10.25 -11.63
N GLU A 70 10.09 -10.35 -11.62
CA GLU A 70 10.85 -11.39 -12.33
C GLU A 70 10.69 -12.80 -11.69
N SER A 71 10.18 -12.85 -10.46
CA SER A 71 9.89 -14.11 -9.78
C SER A 71 8.58 -14.73 -10.29
N ASN A 72 8.52 -16.08 -10.34
CA ASN A 72 7.37 -16.86 -10.81
C ASN A 72 6.08 -16.73 -9.96
N GLU A 73 6.04 -15.81 -9.01
CA GLU A 73 4.91 -15.58 -8.08
C GLU A 73 3.96 -14.45 -8.52
N ILE A 74 4.02 -14.09 -9.79
CA ILE A 74 3.30 -13.00 -10.44
C ILE A 74 1.79 -13.00 -10.17
N THR A 75 1.17 -14.17 -10.04
CA THR A 75 -0.28 -14.33 -9.84
C THR A 75 -0.78 -13.85 -8.46
N LYS A 76 0.13 -13.52 -7.54
CA LYS A 76 -0.25 -13.19 -6.16
C LYS A 76 -0.60 -11.71 -5.94
N THR A 77 -0.29 -10.82 -6.87
CA THR A 77 -0.59 -9.39 -6.69
C THR A 77 -1.94 -8.96 -7.25
N GLU A 78 -2.67 -9.88 -7.89
CA GLU A 78 -3.94 -9.57 -8.56
C GLU A 78 -3.81 -8.34 -9.46
N SER A 79 -4.69 -7.35 -9.34
CA SER A 79 -4.64 -6.09 -10.11
C SER A 79 -3.86 -4.95 -9.41
N TRP A 80 -3.07 -5.24 -8.38
CA TRP A 80 -2.31 -4.21 -7.66
C TRP A 80 -0.97 -3.90 -8.33
N ALA A 81 -0.85 -2.71 -8.88
CA ALA A 81 0.41 -2.24 -9.46
C ALA A 81 1.36 -1.60 -8.44
N TYR A 82 0.83 -1.10 -7.32
CA TYR A 82 1.63 -0.44 -6.28
C TYR A 82 0.88 -0.41 -4.95
N GLY A 83 1.49 -0.98 -3.91
CA GLY A 83 0.87 -1.07 -2.59
C GLY A 83 -0.31 -2.05 -2.55
N CYS A 84 -0.95 -2.15 -1.40
CA CYS A 84 -2.18 -2.92 -1.18
C CYS A 84 -2.76 -2.50 0.16
N ASP A 85 -4.02 -2.12 0.21
CA ASP A 85 -4.71 -1.68 1.42
C ASP A 85 -5.84 -2.61 1.88
N ILE A 86 -6.01 -3.80 1.26
CA ILE A 86 -7.10 -4.74 1.56
C ILE A 86 -7.23 -4.99 3.07
N CYS A 87 -6.13 -5.25 3.77
CA CYS A 87 -6.17 -5.50 5.21
C CYS A 87 -6.59 -4.28 6.04
N GLN A 88 -6.39 -3.07 5.52
CA GLN A 88 -6.84 -1.83 6.15
C GLN A 88 -8.30 -1.53 5.82
N ASP A 89 -8.70 -1.77 4.56
CA ASP A 89 -10.07 -1.52 4.10
C ASP A 89 -11.10 -2.35 4.88
N VAL A 90 -10.77 -3.61 5.19
CA VAL A 90 -11.67 -4.49 5.95
C VAL A 90 -11.62 -4.26 7.45
N CYS A 91 -10.70 -3.43 7.95
CA CYS A 91 -10.53 -3.22 9.39
C CYS A 91 -11.72 -2.45 9.99
N PRO A 92 -12.47 -3.02 10.95
CA PRO A 92 -13.63 -2.36 11.54
C PRO A 92 -13.32 -1.01 12.22
N TRP A 93 -12.07 -0.81 12.62
CA TRP A 93 -11.64 0.42 13.27
C TRP A 93 -11.51 1.59 12.29
N ASN A 94 -11.39 1.33 10.98
CA ASN A 94 -11.32 2.37 9.95
C ASN A 94 -12.65 3.08 9.68
N LYS A 95 -13.76 2.58 10.24
CA LYS A 95 -15.04 3.33 10.24
C LYS A 95 -14.95 4.71 10.90
N PHE A 96 -13.90 4.94 11.70
CA PHE A 96 -13.63 6.24 12.34
C PHE A 96 -12.64 7.10 11.57
N SER A 97 -12.04 6.58 10.49
CA SER A 97 -11.08 7.33 9.69
C SER A 97 -11.73 8.56 9.06
N GLN A 98 -10.96 9.63 8.96
CA GLN A 98 -11.40 10.86 8.30
C GLN A 98 -10.53 11.12 7.08
N PRO A 99 -11.08 11.65 5.99
CA PRO A 99 -10.31 12.04 4.82
C PRO A 99 -9.21 13.02 5.20
N ASN A 100 -8.04 12.83 4.60
CA ASN A 100 -6.91 13.74 4.78
C ASN A 100 -7.23 15.10 4.16
N GLN A 101 -6.95 16.19 4.90
CA GLN A 101 -7.19 17.56 4.44
C GLN A 101 -5.90 18.28 3.98
N GLU A 102 -4.74 17.62 4.03
CA GLU A 102 -3.47 18.21 3.59
C GLU A 102 -3.45 18.33 2.05
N PRO A 103 -3.40 19.55 1.47
CA PRO A 103 -3.51 19.71 0.02
C PRO A 103 -2.42 19.02 -0.80
N ARG A 104 -1.23 18.79 -0.18
CA ARG A 104 -0.13 18.07 -0.84
C ARG A 104 -0.41 16.59 -1.08
N PHE A 105 -1.43 16.03 -0.42
CA PHE A 105 -1.92 14.67 -0.63
C PHE A 105 -3.15 14.60 -1.54
N ALA A 106 -3.49 15.70 -2.21
CA ALA A 106 -4.56 15.69 -3.20
C ALA A 106 -4.32 14.60 -4.26
N PRO A 107 -5.37 13.88 -4.69
CA PRO A 107 -5.26 12.86 -5.73
C PRO A 107 -4.61 13.41 -7.00
N ARG A 108 -3.73 12.63 -7.61
CA ARG A 108 -3.11 12.97 -8.88
C ARG A 108 -4.01 12.57 -10.04
N GLU A 109 -3.83 13.20 -11.19
CA GLU A 109 -4.59 12.93 -12.41
C GLU A 109 -4.67 11.43 -12.75
N MET A 110 -3.58 10.70 -12.58
CA MET A 110 -3.52 9.28 -12.88
C MET A 110 -4.52 8.41 -12.09
N ILE A 111 -5.07 8.89 -10.98
CA ILE A 111 -6.08 8.17 -10.21
C ILE A 111 -7.40 8.02 -11.00
N SER A 112 -7.68 8.96 -11.89
CA SER A 112 -8.87 8.95 -12.76
C SER A 112 -8.62 8.36 -14.15
N TRP A 113 -7.42 7.86 -14.43
CA TRP A 113 -7.12 7.27 -15.72
C TRP A 113 -7.91 5.98 -15.97
N ASP A 114 -8.45 5.86 -17.17
CA ASP A 114 -9.05 4.64 -17.68
C ASP A 114 -7.99 3.62 -18.15
N ASN A 115 -8.44 2.44 -18.56
CA ASN A 115 -7.53 1.37 -19.02
C ASN A 115 -6.68 1.80 -20.22
N SER A 116 -7.26 2.50 -21.19
CA SER A 116 -6.56 2.96 -22.38
C SER A 116 -5.43 3.94 -22.00
N GLN A 117 -5.69 4.82 -21.05
CA GLN A 117 -4.69 5.77 -20.55
C GLN A 117 -3.55 5.05 -19.79
N TRP A 118 -3.86 4.00 -19.03
CA TRP A 118 -2.86 3.16 -18.40
C TRP A 118 -2.04 2.35 -19.42
N GLU A 119 -2.67 1.76 -20.43
CA GLU A 119 -1.99 1.05 -21.53
C GLU A 119 -1.02 1.95 -22.29
N GLN A 120 -1.39 3.21 -22.53
CA GLN A 120 -0.50 4.18 -23.15
C GLN A 120 0.79 4.39 -22.35
N THR A 121 0.80 4.20 -21.04
CA THR A 121 2.03 4.32 -20.24
C THR A 121 3.05 3.21 -20.53
N LEU A 122 2.61 2.07 -21.05
CA LEU A 122 3.48 0.97 -21.46
C LEU A 122 4.26 1.31 -22.73
N VAL A 123 3.61 2.07 -23.62
CA VAL A 123 4.22 2.54 -24.88
C VAL A 123 5.03 3.81 -24.67
N GLU A 124 4.54 4.71 -23.82
CA GLU A 124 5.15 6.00 -23.51
C GLU A 124 5.38 6.19 -21.99
N PRO A 125 6.43 5.57 -21.41
CA PRO A 125 6.72 5.67 -19.97
C PRO A 125 6.97 7.09 -19.45
N ALA A 126 7.31 8.04 -20.32
CA ALA A 126 7.48 9.44 -19.96
C ALA A 126 6.21 10.05 -19.35
N ARG A 127 5.03 9.57 -19.77
CA ARG A 127 3.73 10.04 -19.28
C ARG A 127 3.57 9.81 -17.79
N ILE A 128 3.87 8.59 -17.31
CA ILE A 128 3.78 8.31 -15.87
C ILE A 128 4.94 8.93 -15.08
N LYS A 129 6.10 9.10 -15.70
CA LYS A 129 7.27 9.69 -15.02
C LYS A 129 6.97 11.08 -14.45
N SER A 130 6.20 11.89 -15.16
CA SER A 130 5.77 13.22 -14.67
C SER A 130 4.88 13.10 -13.43
N GLN A 131 3.99 12.12 -13.40
CA GLN A 131 3.08 11.84 -12.28
C GLN A 131 3.81 11.31 -11.05
N LEU A 132 4.95 10.65 -11.23
CA LEU A 132 5.73 10.10 -10.11
C LEU A 132 6.51 11.16 -9.33
N LYS A 133 6.78 12.32 -9.94
CA LYS A 133 7.62 13.36 -9.32
C LYS A 133 7.07 13.75 -7.93
N LYS A 134 7.92 13.69 -6.90
CA LYS A 134 7.55 13.94 -5.49
C LYS A 134 6.42 13.02 -4.96
N SER A 135 6.35 11.80 -5.45
CA SER A 135 5.42 10.77 -4.99
C SER A 135 6.19 9.61 -4.35
N ALA A 136 5.57 8.91 -3.41
CA ALA A 136 6.14 7.70 -2.81
C ALA A 136 6.40 6.60 -3.84
N MET A 137 5.67 6.58 -4.96
CA MET A 137 5.84 5.61 -6.03
C MET A 137 7.21 5.68 -6.73
N GLN A 138 7.95 6.79 -6.58
CA GLN A 138 9.34 6.88 -7.06
C GLN A 138 10.24 5.81 -6.44
N ARG A 139 9.92 5.33 -5.23
CA ARG A 139 10.69 4.33 -4.50
C ARG A 139 10.77 2.99 -5.23
N ALA A 140 9.70 2.56 -5.89
CA ALA A 140 9.70 1.34 -6.70
C ALA A 140 10.58 1.44 -7.96
N GLY A 141 10.78 2.65 -8.46
CA GLY A 141 11.48 2.91 -9.71
C GLY A 141 10.59 2.73 -10.96
N LEU A 142 10.89 3.49 -12.00
CA LEU A 142 10.05 3.52 -13.20
C LEU A 142 9.96 2.16 -13.92
N LYS A 143 11.10 1.45 -14.08
CA LYS A 143 11.15 0.15 -14.76
C LYS A 143 10.23 -0.86 -14.09
N LYS A 144 10.35 -0.98 -12.76
CA LYS A 144 9.55 -1.89 -11.97
C LYS A 144 8.06 -1.53 -12.06
N LEU A 145 7.73 -0.25 -11.88
CA LEU A 145 6.34 0.21 -11.92
C LEU A 145 5.67 -0.06 -13.27
N ILE A 146 6.35 0.15 -14.40
CA ILE A 146 5.82 -0.16 -15.73
C ILE A 146 5.52 -1.67 -15.86
N ALA A 147 6.44 -2.53 -15.41
CA ALA A 147 6.20 -3.97 -15.42
C ALA A 147 5.00 -4.39 -14.55
N GLN A 148 4.82 -3.72 -13.42
CA GLN A 148 3.67 -3.97 -12.53
C GLN A 148 2.35 -3.47 -13.12
N ILE A 149 2.36 -2.33 -13.82
CA ILE A 149 1.18 -1.83 -14.52
C ILE A 149 0.77 -2.80 -15.63
N ASP A 150 1.71 -3.26 -16.47
CA ASP A 150 1.45 -4.27 -17.51
C ASP A 150 0.82 -5.53 -16.91
N LEU A 151 1.35 -5.98 -15.78
CA LEU A 151 0.85 -7.13 -15.07
C LEU A 151 -0.58 -6.90 -14.53
N ALA A 152 -0.80 -5.78 -13.85
CA ALA A 152 -2.10 -5.44 -13.27
C ALA A 152 -3.20 -5.32 -14.34
N LEU A 153 -2.87 -4.78 -15.52
CA LEU A 153 -3.79 -4.69 -16.66
C LEU A 153 -4.19 -6.07 -17.19
N LYS A 154 -3.25 -7.04 -17.21
CA LYS A 154 -3.52 -8.42 -17.67
C LYS A 154 -4.41 -9.23 -16.72
N TYR A 155 -4.34 -8.96 -15.43
CA TYR A 155 -5.08 -9.68 -14.38
C TYR A 155 -6.29 -8.93 -13.82
N ARG A 156 -6.71 -7.87 -14.47
CA ARG A 156 -7.88 -7.11 -14.05
C ARG A 156 -9.14 -7.93 -14.33
N PRO A 157 -10.04 -8.12 -13.34
CA PRO A 157 -11.36 -8.69 -13.60
C PRO A 157 -12.14 -7.79 -14.58
N GLU A 158 -12.90 -8.41 -15.49
CA GLU A 158 -13.80 -7.74 -16.42
C GLU A 158 -14.90 -6.94 -15.71
#